data_562f78d78dbb319d7a84858d42e1df3d
#
_entry.id   562f78d78dbb319d7a84858d42e1df3d
#
_cell.length_a   1.000
_cell.length_b   1.000
_cell.length_c   1.000
_cell.angle_alpha   90.00
_cell.angle_beta   90.00
_cell.angle_gamma   90.00
#
_symmetry.space_group_name_H-M   'P 1'
#
loop_
_entity.id
_entity.type
_entity.pdbx_description
1 polymer ?
#
loop_
_entity_poly.entity_id
_entity_poly.type
_entity_poly.pdbx_seq_one_letter_code
_entity_poly.pdbx_strand_id
1 'polypeptide(L)'
;MALLEVKNIYKSFGGVKAIQNFSIEANAGEIHGIIGPNGAGKTTIFNTISGVYTADQGTVVLDGKDITKLEQYKITRLGMGRTFQNIRLFKGLTVEENVMCAFDPQSRYSIVGGLLPTPKRRAEEKRGRELCEKYLTVVGMQDYLHERPENLSYGMQRRIEIARALMCEPKILLLDEPAAGLNPTEVAELTELIQRISKEIGFGILLIEHRLELVMSISDKIHVQNFGKTIAVGTPDEVQHNPEVIEAYLGKEE
;
A
#
# COMPACT_ATOMS: atom_id res chain seq x y z
N MET A 1 -9.86 9.26 16.46
CA MET A 1 -9.85 7.79 16.25
C MET A 1 -8.89 7.51 15.13
N ALA A 2 -7.95 6.58 15.33
CA ALA A 2 -7.03 6.21 14.27
C ALA A 2 -7.80 5.63 13.07
N LEU A 3 -7.29 5.90 11.87
CA LEU A 3 -7.88 5.41 10.63
C LEU A 3 -7.69 3.90 10.47
N LEU A 4 -6.49 3.41 10.80
CA LEU A 4 -6.17 2.00 10.90
C LEU A 4 -5.66 1.71 12.31
N GLU A 5 -6.26 0.71 12.96
CA GLU A 5 -5.82 0.19 14.24
C GLU A 5 -5.57 -1.31 14.10
N VAL A 6 -4.33 -1.71 14.33
CA VAL A 6 -3.92 -3.13 14.41
C VAL A 6 -3.48 -3.38 15.83
N LYS A 7 -4.12 -4.34 16.51
CA LYS A 7 -3.84 -4.61 17.93
C LYS A 7 -3.47 -6.06 18.15
N ASN A 8 -2.25 -6.26 18.65
CA ASN A 8 -1.73 -7.52 19.15
C ASN A 8 -1.94 -8.68 18.17
N ILE A 9 -1.64 -8.48 16.88
CA ILE A 9 -1.77 -9.56 15.90
C ILE A 9 -0.64 -10.57 16.03
N TYR A 10 -1.02 -11.84 15.90
CA TYR A 10 -0.13 -12.99 15.83
C TYR A 10 -0.41 -13.77 14.56
N LYS A 11 0.64 -14.31 13.94
CA LYS A 11 0.52 -15.21 12.80
C LYS A 11 1.65 -16.24 12.79
N SER A 12 1.29 -17.50 12.68
CA SER A 12 2.23 -18.61 12.59
C SER A 12 1.94 -19.48 11.38
N PHE A 13 2.98 -20.09 10.82
CA PHE A 13 2.91 -21.05 9.73
C PHE A 13 3.68 -22.31 10.16
N GLY A 14 2.97 -23.41 10.41
CA GLY A 14 3.60 -24.58 11.01
C GLY A 14 4.26 -24.22 12.36
N GLY A 15 5.56 -24.45 12.50
CA GLY A 15 6.33 -24.10 13.70
C GLY A 15 6.90 -22.67 13.72
N VAL A 16 6.77 -21.91 12.62
CA VAL A 16 7.38 -20.57 12.47
C VAL A 16 6.41 -19.49 12.92
N LYS A 17 6.79 -18.72 13.94
CA LYS A 17 6.04 -17.53 14.39
C LYS A 17 6.43 -16.32 13.55
N ALA A 18 5.68 -16.09 12.46
CA ALA A 18 5.97 -15.02 11.50
C ALA A 18 5.59 -13.62 12.00
N ILE A 19 4.60 -13.51 12.87
CA ILE A 19 4.22 -12.27 13.56
C ILE A 19 3.97 -12.61 15.04
N GLN A 20 4.56 -11.81 15.93
CA GLN A 20 4.46 -11.97 17.37
C GLN A 20 4.12 -10.62 18.00
N ASN A 21 2.85 -10.44 18.35
CA ASN A 21 2.35 -9.25 19.06
C ASN A 21 2.58 -7.92 18.29
N PHE A 22 2.29 -7.90 16.99
CA PHE A 22 2.42 -6.66 16.22
C PHE A 22 1.22 -5.74 16.44
N SER A 23 1.51 -4.46 16.68
CA SER A 23 0.50 -3.40 16.80
C SER A 23 0.95 -2.16 16.05
N ILE A 24 0.02 -1.48 15.38
CA ILE A 24 0.24 -0.21 14.70
C ILE A 24 -1.06 0.59 14.67
N GLU A 25 -0.94 1.90 14.86
CA GLU A 25 -2.03 2.85 14.65
C GLU A 25 -1.57 3.88 13.63
N ALA A 26 -2.38 4.14 12.60
CA ALA A 26 -2.09 5.13 11.57
C ALA A 26 -3.30 6.04 11.33
N ASN A 27 -3.03 7.33 11.15
CA ASN A 27 -4.03 8.36 10.86
C ASN A 27 -3.99 8.76 9.38
N ALA A 28 -4.99 9.51 8.95
CA ALA A 28 -5.01 10.12 7.63
C ALA A 28 -3.85 11.12 7.48
N GLY A 29 -3.15 11.07 6.34
CA GLY A 29 -2.00 11.92 6.05
C GLY A 29 -0.68 11.48 6.71
N GLU A 30 -0.67 10.41 7.52
CA GLU A 30 0.56 9.86 8.11
C GLU A 30 1.16 8.77 7.22
N ILE A 31 2.49 8.72 7.19
CA ILE A 31 3.28 7.68 6.54
C ILE A 31 4.01 6.87 7.59
N HIS A 32 3.68 5.59 7.71
CA HIS A 32 4.34 4.67 8.63
C HIS A 32 5.22 3.68 7.85
N GLY A 33 6.50 3.69 8.14
CA GLY A 33 7.47 2.71 7.62
C GLY A 33 7.48 1.42 8.44
N ILE A 34 7.54 0.27 7.78
CA ILE A 34 7.79 -1.04 8.41
C ILE A 34 9.07 -1.57 7.80
N ILE A 35 10.14 -1.60 8.59
CA ILE A 35 11.47 -2.02 8.16
C ILE A 35 11.94 -3.25 8.94
N GLY A 36 13.04 -3.85 8.50
CA GLY A 36 13.67 -4.99 9.17
C GLY A 36 14.38 -5.90 8.16
N PRO A 37 15.22 -6.83 8.62
CA PRO A 37 15.92 -7.80 7.79
C PRO A 37 14.98 -8.68 6.95
N ASN A 38 15.56 -9.42 5.99
CA ASN A 38 14.82 -10.42 5.25
C ASN A 38 14.31 -11.51 6.21
N GLY A 39 13.05 -11.93 6.02
CA GLY A 39 12.42 -12.91 6.92
C GLY A 39 11.89 -12.32 8.25
N ALA A 40 11.98 -11.01 8.48
CA ALA A 40 11.49 -10.37 9.72
C ALA A 40 9.94 -10.39 9.85
N GLY A 41 9.19 -10.82 8.82
CA GLY A 41 7.73 -10.92 8.87
C GLY A 41 6.96 -9.76 8.24
N LYS A 42 7.64 -8.78 7.63
CA LYS A 42 7.03 -7.56 7.06
C LYS A 42 5.91 -7.84 6.06
N THR A 43 6.18 -8.64 5.05
CA THR A 43 5.17 -9.03 4.03
C THR A 43 4.03 -9.84 4.65
N THR A 44 4.31 -10.62 5.70
CA THR A 44 3.26 -11.35 6.44
C THR A 44 2.35 -10.38 7.19
N ILE A 45 2.89 -9.28 7.75
CA ILE A 45 2.10 -8.21 8.37
C ILE A 45 1.15 -7.60 7.32
N PHE A 46 1.64 -7.19 6.15
CA PHE A 46 0.81 -6.66 5.08
C PHE A 46 -0.26 -7.64 4.61
N ASN A 47 0.11 -8.90 4.44
CA ASN A 47 -0.82 -9.95 4.05
C ASN A 47 -1.91 -10.17 5.11
N THR A 48 -1.58 -10.04 6.39
CA THR A 48 -2.55 -10.18 7.48
C THR A 48 -3.47 -8.96 7.57
N ILE A 49 -2.92 -7.75 7.49
CA ILE A 49 -3.71 -6.50 7.52
C ILE A 49 -4.67 -6.43 6.33
N SER A 50 -4.22 -6.84 5.14
CA SER A 50 -5.03 -6.79 3.90
C SER A 50 -5.97 -7.98 3.69
N GLY A 51 -6.04 -8.94 4.64
CA GLY A 51 -6.96 -10.07 4.58
C GLY A 51 -6.55 -11.20 3.63
N VAL A 52 -5.29 -11.23 3.16
CA VAL A 52 -4.71 -12.39 2.45
C VAL A 52 -4.51 -13.55 3.43
N TYR A 53 -4.06 -13.23 4.65
CA TYR A 53 -4.01 -14.18 5.76
C TYR A 53 -4.93 -13.71 6.89
N THR A 54 -5.60 -14.62 7.53
CA THR A 54 -6.32 -14.33 8.77
C THR A 54 -5.34 -14.36 9.94
N ALA A 55 -5.38 -13.36 10.80
CA ALA A 55 -4.62 -13.34 12.05
C ALA A 55 -5.03 -14.52 12.93
N ASP A 56 -4.06 -15.14 13.62
CA ASP A 56 -4.34 -16.21 14.58
C ASP A 56 -4.92 -15.62 15.88
N GLN A 57 -4.45 -14.41 16.26
CA GLN A 57 -4.93 -13.60 17.38
C GLN A 57 -4.81 -12.12 17.07
N GLY A 58 -5.54 -11.31 17.83
CA GLY A 58 -5.55 -9.86 17.69
C GLY A 58 -6.65 -9.36 16.78
N THR A 59 -6.65 -8.06 16.50
CA THR A 59 -7.69 -7.39 15.72
C THR A 59 -7.11 -6.38 14.74
N VAL A 60 -7.81 -6.20 13.62
CA VAL A 60 -7.53 -5.16 12.63
C VAL A 60 -8.82 -4.37 12.41
N VAL A 61 -8.77 -3.06 12.67
CA VAL A 61 -9.91 -2.16 12.53
C VAL A 61 -9.56 -1.07 11.52
N LEU A 62 -10.42 -0.87 10.53
CA LEU A 62 -10.30 0.19 9.51
C LEU A 62 -11.50 1.13 9.62
N ASP A 63 -11.23 2.41 9.90
CA ASP A 63 -12.25 3.45 10.05
C ASP A 63 -13.40 3.01 10.97
N GLY A 64 -13.04 2.49 12.16
CA GLY A 64 -13.98 2.00 13.17
C GLY A 64 -14.65 0.66 12.87
N LYS A 65 -14.34 0.00 11.74
CA LYS A 65 -14.91 -1.31 11.37
C LYS A 65 -13.90 -2.42 11.56
N ASP A 66 -14.26 -3.46 12.29
CA ASP A 66 -13.44 -4.67 12.40
C ASP A 66 -13.39 -5.40 11.06
N ILE A 67 -12.17 -5.55 10.52
CA ILE A 67 -11.88 -6.21 9.25
C ILE A 67 -11.07 -7.50 9.44
N THR A 68 -10.82 -7.93 10.66
CA THR A 68 -9.91 -9.02 11.02
C THR A 68 -10.17 -10.33 10.27
N LYS A 69 -11.44 -10.62 9.99
CA LYS A 69 -11.87 -11.87 9.32
C LYS A 69 -12.53 -11.63 7.97
N LEU A 70 -12.41 -10.40 7.44
CA LEU A 70 -13.00 -10.08 6.14
C LEU A 70 -12.10 -10.56 5.00
N GLU A 71 -12.72 -10.93 3.91
CA GLU A 71 -12.05 -11.26 2.65
C GLU A 71 -11.48 -9.98 2.00
N GLN A 72 -10.34 -10.12 1.33
CA GLN A 72 -9.59 -9.01 0.75
C GLN A 72 -10.46 -8.03 -0.06
N TYR A 73 -11.36 -8.51 -0.93
CA TYR A 73 -12.21 -7.64 -1.73
C TYR A 73 -13.17 -6.79 -0.90
N LYS A 74 -13.62 -7.28 0.26
CA LYS A 74 -14.45 -6.50 1.20
C LYS A 74 -13.63 -5.43 1.89
N ILE A 75 -12.38 -5.74 2.26
CA ILE A 75 -11.44 -4.79 2.86
C ILE A 75 -11.10 -3.67 1.86
N THR A 76 -10.85 -4.02 0.59
CA THR A 76 -10.62 -3.02 -0.46
C THR A 76 -11.81 -2.07 -0.60
N ARG A 77 -13.04 -2.58 -0.59
CA ARG A 77 -14.27 -1.76 -0.63
C ARG A 77 -14.47 -0.86 0.57
N LEU A 78 -13.86 -1.18 1.70
CA LEU A 78 -13.88 -0.33 2.90
C LEU A 78 -12.83 0.78 2.86
N GLY A 79 -11.95 0.77 1.83
CA GLY A 79 -10.97 1.82 1.59
C GLY A 79 -9.53 1.42 1.91
N MET A 80 -9.16 0.15 1.75
CA MET A 80 -7.75 -0.27 1.81
C MET A 80 -7.24 -0.55 0.41
N GLY A 81 -6.35 0.34 -0.10
CA GLY A 81 -5.59 0.10 -1.32
C GLY A 81 -4.30 -0.66 -1.04
N ARG A 82 -3.80 -1.43 -2.01
CA ARG A 82 -2.50 -2.10 -1.91
C ARG A 82 -1.83 -2.20 -3.26
N THR A 83 -0.52 -1.91 -3.30
CA THR A 83 0.38 -2.31 -4.39
C THR A 83 1.07 -3.62 -4.04
N PHE A 84 1.74 -4.24 -5.00
CA PHE A 84 2.49 -5.47 -4.80
C PHE A 84 3.97 -5.25 -5.12
N GLN A 85 4.84 -6.05 -4.52
CA GLN A 85 6.28 -6.00 -4.78
C GLN A 85 6.61 -6.12 -6.27
N ASN A 86 6.03 -7.11 -6.95
CA ASN A 86 6.13 -7.23 -8.40
C ASN A 86 5.00 -6.45 -9.09
N ILE A 87 5.35 -5.62 -10.06
CA ILE A 87 4.37 -4.89 -10.86
C ILE A 87 3.45 -5.88 -11.58
N ARG A 88 2.13 -5.72 -11.37
CA ARG A 88 1.09 -6.57 -11.95
C ARG A 88 0.18 -5.76 -12.86
N LEU A 89 0.76 -5.20 -13.92
CA LEU A 89 -0.02 -4.56 -14.97
C LEU A 89 -0.45 -5.59 -16.02
N PHE A 90 -1.64 -5.39 -16.57
CA PHE A 90 -2.16 -6.24 -17.65
C PHE A 90 -1.46 -5.87 -18.96
N LYS A 91 -0.69 -6.80 -19.47
CA LYS A 91 -0.06 -6.69 -20.79
C LYS A 91 -1.16 -6.67 -21.85
N GLY A 92 -1.02 -5.83 -22.85
CA GLY A 92 -2.02 -5.70 -23.91
C GLY A 92 -3.17 -4.75 -23.63
N LEU A 93 -3.35 -4.30 -22.39
CA LEU A 93 -4.21 -3.16 -22.06
C LEU A 93 -3.41 -1.86 -22.05
N THR A 94 -4.05 -0.75 -22.40
CA THR A 94 -3.45 0.58 -22.29
C THR A 94 -3.28 1.00 -20.82
N VAL A 95 -2.58 2.09 -20.58
CA VAL A 95 -2.43 2.72 -19.25
C VAL A 95 -3.82 3.04 -18.66
N GLU A 96 -4.67 3.71 -19.43
CA GLU A 96 -6.04 4.04 -19.02
C GLU A 96 -6.83 2.78 -18.64
N GLU A 97 -6.81 1.76 -19.50
CA GLU A 97 -7.53 0.51 -19.26
C GLU A 97 -7.01 -0.23 -18.02
N ASN A 98 -5.69 -0.23 -17.78
CA ASN A 98 -5.09 -0.80 -16.59
C ASN A 98 -5.58 -0.12 -15.30
N VAL A 99 -5.67 1.21 -15.31
CA VAL A 99 -6.14 1.98 -14.17
C VAL A 99 -7.65 1.81 -13.98
N MET A 100 -8.42 1.84 -15.08
CA MET A 100 -9.87 1.63 -15.07
C MET A 100 -10.28 0.23 -14.56
N CYS A 101 -9.45 -0.80 -14.73
CA CYS A 101 -9.72 -2.15 -14.17
C CYS A 101 -9.91 -2.15 -12.65
N ALA A 102 -9.36 -1.16 -11.94
CA ALA A 102 -9.49 -1.04 -10.48
C ALA A 102 -10.63 -0.12 -10.05
N PHE A 103 -11.30 0.52 -11.01
CA PHE A 103 -12.56 1.17 -10.71
C PHE A 103 -13.55 0.09 -10.27
N ASP A 104 -13.49 -0.25 -8.99
CA ASP A 104 -14.54 -1.08 -8.40
C ASP A 104 -15.77 -0.22 -8.45
N PRO A 105 -16.67 -0.69 -9.19
CA PRO A 105 -17.97 -0.22 -8.96
C PRO A 105 -18.38 -0.65 -7.55
N GLN A 106 -18.19 0.19 -6.56
CA GLN A 106 -19.32 0.41 -5.69
C GLN A 106 -20.50 0.73 -6.61
N SER A 107 -20.42 0.14 -7.81
CA SER A 107 -21.30 0.29 -8.93
C SER A 107 -22.66 -0.15 -8.47
N ARG A 108 -23.42 0.87 -8.26
CA ARG A 108 -24.78 0.83 -7.78
C ARG A 108 -25.73 0.24 -8.82
N TYR A 109 -25.24 -0.59 -9.78
CA TYR A 109 -26.05 -1.32 -10.75
C TYR A 109 -25.82 -2.83 -10.64
N SER A 110 -26.91 -3.58 -10.77
CA SER A 110 -26.85 -5.04 -10.81
C SER A 110 -26.24 -5.53 -12.13
N ILE A 111 -25.85 -6.80 -12.21
CA ILE A 111 -25.35 -7.44 -13.44
C ILE A 111 -26.29 -7.16 -14.62
N VAL A 112 -27.58 -7.22 -14.41
CA VAL A 112 -28.60 -6.92 -15.42
C VAL A 112 -28.59 -5.45 -15.83
N GLY A 113 -28.40 -4.52 -14.86
CA GLY A 113 -28.24 -3.09 -15.13
C GLY A 113 -26.94 -2.75 -15.88
N GLY A 114 -25.94 -3.60 -15.80
CA GLY A 114 -24.69 -3.48 -16.55
C GLY A 114 -24.80 -3.82 -18.04
N LEU A 115 -25.81 -4.62 -18.42
CA LEU A 115 -26.05 -5.00 -19.82
C LEU A 115 -26.80 -3.92 -20.61
N LEU A 116 -27.54 -3.02 -19.95
CA LEU A 116 -28.34 -1.98 -20.59
C LEU A 116 -27.64 -0.62 -20.47
N PRO A 117 -27.70 0.23 -21.51
CA PRO A 117 -27.07 1.58 -21.49
C PRO A 117 -27.96 2.55 -20.70
N THR A 118 -28.08 2.31 -19.38
CA THR A 118 -28.90 3.16 -18.52
C THR A 118 -28.21 4.50 -18.22
N PRO A 119 -28.96 5.59 -17.92
CA PRO A 119 -28.36 6.85 -17.50
C PRO A 119 -27.41 6.69 -16.30
N LYS A 120 -27.75 5.80 -15.36
CA LYS A 120 -26.95 5.50 -14.19
C LYS A 120 -25.61 4.86 -14.56
N ARG A 121 -25.59 3.90 -15.48
CA ARG A 121 -24.36 3.30 -16.00
C ARG A 121 -23.46 4.35 -16.65
N ARG A 122 -24.05 5.23 -17.52
CA ARG A 122 -23.29 6.30 -18.17
C ARG A 122 -22.67 7.27 -17.17
N ALA A 123 -23.40 7.61 -16.09
CA ALA A 123 -22.88 8.47 -15.03
C ALA A 123 -21.69 7.81 -14.28
N GLU A 124 -21.79 6.51 -13.96
CA GLU A 124 -20.69 5.77 -13.31
C GLU A 124 -19.48 5.62 -14.26
N GLU A 125 -19.68 5.30 -15.53
CA GLU A 125 -18.59 5.25 -16.51
C GLU A 125 -17.90 6.61 -16.71
N LYS A 126 -18.67 7.70 -16.67
CA LYS A 126 -18.12 9.05 -16.71
C LYS A 126 -17.28 9.34 -15.46
N ARG A 127 -17.82 9.04 -14.27
CA ARG A 127 -17.09 9.17 -13.00
C ARG A 127 -15.79 8.38 -13.00
N GLY A 128 -15.81 7.13 -13.48
CA GLY A 128 -14.62 6.30 -13.58
C GLY A 128 -13.53 6.95 -14.44
N ARG A 129 -13.92 7.50 -15.60
CA ARG A 129 -12.97 8.21 -16.48
C ARG A 129 -12.40 9.47 -15.82
N GLU A 130 -13.24 10.28 -15.19
CA GLU A 130 -12.81 11.49 -14.48
C GLU A 130 -11.83 11.15 -13.34
N LEU A 131 -12.08 10.07 -12.59
CA LEU A 131 -11.16 9.58 -11.57
C LEU A 131 -9.86 9.03 -12.16
N CYS A 132 -9.94 8.30 -13.27
CA CYS A 132 -8.77 7.78 -13.97
C CYS A 132 -7.86 8.91 -14.45
N GLU A 133 -8.41 9.91 -15.11
CA GLU A 133 -7.69 11.11 -15.58
C GLU A 133 -7.06 11.84 -14.38
N LYS A 134 -7.83 12.06 -13.31
CA LYS A 134 -7.33 12.66 -12.07
C LYS A 134 -6.12 11.92 -11.52
N TYR A 135 -6.20 10.61 -11.34
CA TYR A 135 -5.12 9.85 -10.72
C TYR A 135 -3.92 9.65 -11.65
N LEU A 136 -4.13 9.54 -12.96
CA LEU A 136 -3.03 9.56 -13.92
C LEU A 136 -2.31 10.90 -13.93
N THR A 137 -3.03 12.02 -13.80
CA THR A 137 -2.43 13.36 -13.64
C THR A 137 -1.64 13.45 -12.34
N VAL A 138 -2.20 12.96 -11.22
CA VAL A 138 -1.52 12.95 -9.91
C VAL A 138 -0.19 12.21 -9.97
N VAL A 139 -0.11 11.09 -10.68
CA VAL A 139 1.14 10.32 -10.81
C VAL A 139 2.03 10.76 -12.00
N GLY A 140 1.62 11.80 -12.76
CA GLY A 140 2.37 12.32 -13.90
C GLY A 140 2.35 11.42 -15.13
N MET A 141 1.25 10.72 -15.37
CA MET A 141 1.07 9.76 -16.47
C MET A 141 -0.03 10.15 -17.47
N GLN A 142 -0.53 11.40 -17.40
CA GLN A 142 -1.64 11.90 -18.23
C GLN A 142 -1.34 11.88 -19.75
N ASP A 143 -0.07 11.98 -20.12
CA ASP A 143 0.33 11.99 -21.54
C ASP A 143 0.47 10.59 -22.15
N TYR A 144 0.33 9.54 -21.33
CA TYR A 144 0.58 8.14 -21.70
C TYR A 144 -0.68 7.26 -21.68
N LEU A 145 -1.88 7.85 -21.64
CA LEU A 145 -3.15 7.11 -21.47
C LEU A 145 -3.30 5.94 -22.45
N HIS A 146 -2.93 6.13 -23.71
CA HIS A 146 -3.10 5.17 -24.79
C HIS A 146 -1.88 4.28 -25.02
N GLU A 147 -0.80 4.52 -24.29
CA GLU A 147 0.39 3.68 -24.34
C GLU A 147 0.16 2.34 -23.63
N ARG A 148 0.96 1.33 -24.01
CA ARG A 148 0.98 0.05 -23.32
C ARG A 148 2.08 0.03 -22.27
N PRO A 149 1.85 -0.55 -21.08
CA PRO A 149 2.85 -0.59 -20.02
C PRO A 149 4.20 -1.17 -20.45
N GLU A 150 4.22 -2.15 -21.34
CA GLU A 150 5.46 -2.77 -21.83
C GLU A 150 6.38 -1.82 -22.62
N ASN A 151 5.86 -0.69 -23.10
CA ASN A 151 6.62 0.35 -23.79
C ASN A 151 7.20 1.41 -22.83
N LEU A 152 6.88 1.32 -21.54
CA LEU A 152 7.22 2.31 -20.54
C LEU A 152 8.34 1.84 -19.62
N SER A 153 9.12 2.77 -19.06
CA SER A 153 10.14 2.46 -18.07
C SER A 153 9.53 1.80 -16.83
N TYR A 154 10.36 1.09 -16.06
CA TYR A 154 9.90 0.42 -14.85
C TYR A 154 9.34 1.43 -13.81
N GLY A 155 9.94 2.60 -13.69
CA GLY A 155 9.45 3.68 -12.85
C GLY A 155 8.07 4.21 -13.29
N MET A 156 7.83 4.35 -14.59
CA MET A 156 6.53 4.72 -15.13
C MET A 156 5.46 3.65 -14.86
N GLN A 157 5.83 2.37 -15.02
CA GLN A 157 4.94 1.26 -14.69
C GLN A 157 4.56 1.26 -13.20
N ARG A 158 5.51 1.60 -12.29
CA ARG A 158 5.25 1.73 -10.86
C ARG A 158 4.25 2.87 -10.57
N ARG A 159 4.37 4.00 -11.27
CA ARG A 159 3.41 5.12 -11.15
C ARG A 159 2.00 4.70 -11.57
N ILE A 160 1.87 3.92 -12.65
CA ILE A 160 0.56 3.37 -13.11
C ILE A 160 -0.03 2.43 -12.06
N GLU A 161 0.79 1.59 -11.42
CA GLU A 161 0.33 0.70 -10.35
C GLU A 161 -0.19 1.49 -9.14
N ILE A 162 0.46 2.59 -8.77
CA ILE A 162 -0.03 3.50 -7.73
C ILE A 162 -1.34 4.15 -8.15
N ALA A 163 -1.43 4.69 -9.39
CA ALA A 163 -2.69 5.26 -9.92
C ALA A 163 -3.84 4.24 -9.86
N ARG A 164 -3.56 2.98 -10.22
CA ARG A 164 -4.53 1.89 -10.13
C ARG A 164 -4.99 1.63 -8.69
N ALA A 165 -4.08 1.68 -7.72
CA ALA A 165 -4.45 1.53 -6.32
C ALA A 165 -5.28 2.73 -5.80
N LEU A 166 -5.01 3.93 -6.30
CA LEU A 166 -5.78 5.15 -5.97
C LEU A 166 -7.21 5.13 -6.54
N MET A 167 -7.49 4.39 -7.63
CA MET A 167 -8.85 4.23 -8.17
C MET A 167 -9.84 3.63 -7.19
N CYS A 168 -9.35 2.89 -6.18
CA CYS A 168 -10.19 2.37 -5.10
C CYS A 168 -10.60 3.47 -4.10
N GLU A 169 -10.20 4.73 -4.31
CA GLU A 169 -10.38 5.86 -3.38
C GLU A 169 -9.99 5.47 -1.93
N PRO A 170 -8.73 5.01 -1.71
CA PRO A 170 -8.34 4.41 -0.46
C PRO A 170 -8.32 5.44 0.68
N LYS A 171 -8.68 4.99 1.88
CA LYS A 171 -8.44 5.66 3.16
C LYS A 171 -7.03 5.37 3.66
N ILE A 172 -6.56 4.15 3.41
CA ILE A 172 -5.19 3.71 3.69
C ILE A 172 -4.61 2.98 2.49
N LEU A 173 -3.35 3.29 2.17
CA LEU A 173 -2.62 2.67 1.07
C LEU A 173 -1.43 1.89 1.60
N LEU A 174 -1.34 0.61 1.26
CA LEU A 174 -0.22 -0.27 1.57
C LEU A 174 0.72 -0.32 0.36
N LEU A 175 1.95 0.16 0.54
CA LEU A 175 3.00 0.14 -0.47
C LEU A 175 4.06 -0.92 -0.12
N ASP A 176 4.14 -1.97 -0.92
CA ASP A 176 5.02 -3.12 -0.71
C ASP A 176 6.26 -3.01 -1.62
N GLU A 177 7.38 -2.56 -1.07
CA GLU A 177 8.66 -2.32 -1.75
C GLU A 177 8.52 -1.52 -3.06
N PRO A 178 7.90 -0.32 -3.01
CA PRO A 178 7.61 0.43 -4.24
C PRO A 178 8.86 0.90 -5.00
N ALA A 179 10.02 1.01 -4.34
CA ALA A 179 11.28 1.42 -4.96
C ALA A 179 12.13 0.24 -5.47
N ALA A 180 11.62 -1.01 -5.37
CA ALA A 180 12.36 -2.16 -5.86
C ALA A 180 12.59 -2.06 -7.39
N GLY A 181 13.83 -2.25 -7.83
CA GLY A 181 14.20 -2.20 -9.26
C GLY A 181 14.35 -0.81 -9.86
N LEU A 182 14.11 0.27 -9.11
CA LEU A 182 14.26 1.65 -9.56
C LEU A 182 15.71 2.13 -9.45
N ASN A 183 16.13 2.98 -10.40
CA ASN A 183 17.38 3.72 -10.31
C ASN A 183 17.28 4.89 -9.29
N PRO A 184 18.40 5.51 -8.88
CA PRO A 184 18.37 6.56 -7.85
C PRO A 184 17.47 7.76 -8.18
N THR A 185 17.43 8.19 -9.45
CA THR A 185 16.58 9.30 -9.88
C THR A 185 15.11 8.93 -9.78
N GLU A 186 14.72 7.75 -10.26
CA GLU A 186 13.34 7.24 -10.16
C GLU A 186 12.90 7.05 -8.70
N VAL A 187 13.83 6.69 -7.80
CA VAL A 187 13.55 6.61 -6.36
C VAL A 187 13.25 7.97 -5.78
N ALA A 188 14.06 9.00 -6.10
CA ALA A 188 13.82 10.37 -5.62
C ALA A 188 12.44 10.88 -6.09
N GLU A 189 12.13 10.71 -7.37
CA GLU A 189 10.83 11.09 -7.94
C GLU A 189 9.65 10.33 -7.31
N LEU A 190 9.82 9.03 -7.04
CA LEU A 190 8.80 8.22 -6.35
C LEU A 190 8.61 8.68 -4.90
N THR A 191 9.70 9.03 -4.22
CA THR A 191 9.69 9.54 -2.86
C THR A 191 8.88 10.82 -2.75
N GLU A 192 9.13 11.79 -3.64
CA GLU A 192 8.36 13.03 -3.73
C GLU A 192 6.89 12.78 -4.06
N LEU A 193 6.61 11.84 -4.98
CA LEU A 193 5.25 11.44 -5.32
C LEU A 193 4.51 10.90 -4.09
N ILE A 194 5.10 9.97 -3.33
CA ILE A 194 4.48 9.37 -2.15
C ILE A 194 4.17 10.43 -1.10
N GLN A 195 5.11 11.34 -0.81
CA GLN A 195 4.89 12.44 0.13
C GLN A 195 3.75 13.35 -0.32
N ARG A 196 3.74 13.72 -1.61
CA ARG A 196 2.73 14.59 -2.18
C ARG A 196 1.34 13.98 -2.10
N ILE A 197 1.16 12.73 -2.54
CA ILE A 197 -0.15 12.08 -2.56
C ILE A 197 -0.71 11.87 -1.13
N SER A 198 0.15 11.56 -0.16
CA SER A 198 -0.27 11.43 1.25
C SER A 198 -0.83 12.75 1.78
N LYS A 199 -0.15 13.88 1.50
CA LYS A 199 -0.56 15.20 1.99
C LYS A 199 -1.75 15.79 1.24
N GLU A 200 -1.75 15.70 -0.09
CA GLU A 200 -2.77 16.35 -0.93
C GLU A 200 -4.10 15.59 -0.94
N ILE A 201 -4.07 14.26 -0.89
CA ILE A 201 -5.28 13.43 -0.93
C ILE A 201 -5.76 13.10 0.50
N GLY A 202 -4.83 13.06 1.47
CA GLY A 202 -5.15 12.94 2.89
C GLY A 202 -5.48 11.51 3.34
N PHE A 203 -4.92 10.48 2.71
CA PHE A 203 -5.00 9.10 3.18
C PHE A 203 -3.74 8.68 3.95
N GLY A 204 -3.87 7.67 4.82
CA GLY A 204 -2.71 7.11 5.52
C GLY A 204 -1.92 6.15 4.61
N ILE A 205 -0.62 6.06 4.82
CA ILE A 205 0.25 5.12 4.09
C ILE A 205 0.97 4.19 5.07
N LEU A 206 0.93 2.88 4.80
CA LEU A 206 1.88 1.93 5.34
C LEU A 206 2.86 1.54 4.24
N LEU A 207 4.16 1.65 4.53
CA LEU A 207 5.24 1.42 3.57
C LEU A 207 6.16 0.31 4.09
N ILE A 208 6.34 -0.76 3.30
CA ILE A 208 7.46 -1.69 3.48
C ILE A 208 8.53 -1.33 2.49
N GLU A 209 9.75 -1.14 2.96
CA GLU A 209 10.91 -0.85 2.12
C GLU A 209 12.21 -1.38 2.72
N HIS A 210 13.18 -1.67 1.84
CA HIS A 210 14.53 -2.04 2.22
C HIS A 210 15.54 -0.87 2.09
N ARG A 211 15.17 0.17 1.33
CA ARG A 211 15.97 1.38 1.19
C ARG A 211 15.71 2.30 2.37
N LEU A 212 16.59 2.24 3.37
CA LEU A 212 16.45 3.01 4.60
C LEU A 212 16.36 4.51 4.33
N GLU A 213 17.17 5.04 3.40
CA GLU A 213 17.16 6.47 3.04
C GLU A 213 15.76 6.95 2.63
N LEU A 214 15.03 6.16 1.82
CA LEU A 214 13.67 6.49 1.43
C LEU A 214 12.76 6.50 2.66
N VAL A 215 12.78 5.44 3.46
CA VAL A 215 11.89 5.32 4.63
C VAL A 215 12.15 6.45 5.62
N MET A 216 13.43 6.73 5.93
CA MET A 216 13.83 7.78 6.86
C MET A 216 13.41 9.18 6.36
N SER A 217 13.38 9.41 5.05
CA SER A 217 13.04 10.73 4.48
C SER A 217 11.55 11.05 4.47
N ILE A 218 10.66 10.03 4.46
CA ILE A 218 9.23 10.28 4.27
C ILE A 218 8.33 9.81 5.41
N SER A 219 8.82 8.93 6.29
CA SER A 219 7.98 8.34 7.33
C SER A 219 7.86 9.28 8.54
N ASP A 220 6.63 9.42 9.04
CA ASP A 220 6.38 10.09 10.32
C ASP A 220 6.74 9.17 11.49
N LYS A 221 6.56 7.85 11.29
CA LYS A 221 6.86 6.82 12.28
C LYS A 221 7.36 5.54 11.62
N ILE A 222 8.29 4.87 12.27
CA ILE A 222 8.90 3.64 11.76
C ILE A 222 8.74 2.52 12.79
N HIS A 223 8.32 1.35 12.30
CA HIS A 223 8.22 0.10 13.05
C HIS A 223 9.30 -0.85 12.57
N VAL A 224 10.23 -1.21 13.45
CA VAL A 224 11.33 -2.11 13.11
C VAL A 224 10.99 -3.52 13.53
N GLN A 225 11.01 -4.43 12.56
CA GLN A 225 10.70 -5.85 12.77
C GLN A 225 11.97 -6.69 12.74
N ASN A 226 12.09 -7.66 13.66
CA ASN A 226 13.14 -8.66 13.63
C ASN A 226 12.57 -10.00 14.11
N PHE A 227 12.74 -11.08 13.33
CA PHE A 227 12.20 -12.42 13.61
C PHE A 227 10.74 -12.44 14.11
N GLY A 228 9.88 -11.67 13.43
CA GLY A 228 8.45 -11.58 13.73
C GLY A 228 8.09 -10.71 14.94
N LYS A 229 9.05 -10.06 15.59
CA LYS A 229 8.82 -9.15 16.73
C LYS A 229 9.11 -7.71 16.33
N THR A 230 8.36 -6.78 16.90
CA THR A 230 8.71 -5.36 16.86
C THR A 230 9.80 -5.10 17.90
N ILE A 231 10.98 -4.64 17.45
CA ILE A 231 12.11 -4.31 18.32
C ILE A 231 12.22 -2.81 18.61
N ALA A 232 11.70 -1.96 17.73
CA ALA A 232 11.65 -0.52 17.95
C ALA A 232 10.45 0.10 17.23
N VAL A 233 9.94 1.19 17.80
CA VAL A 233 8.93 2.07 17.19
C VAL A 233 9.28 3.50 17.55
N GLY A 234 9.41 4.39 16.57
CA GLY A 234 9.75 5.79 16.81
C GLY A 234 9.78 6.61 15.52
N THR A 235 10.19 7.85 15.66
CA THR A 235 10.54 8.73 14.55
C THR A 235 11.78 8.21 13.81
N PRO A 236 12.04 8.65 12.58
CA PRO A 236 13.27 8.29 11.86
C PRO A 236 14.55 8.49 12.69
N ASP A 237 14.67 9.62 13.38
CA ASP A 237 15.83 9.93 14.22
C ASP A 237 15.99 8.97 15.41
N GLU A 238 14.90 8.67 16.13
CA GLU A 238 14.91 7.71 17.24
C GLU A 238 15.31 6.30 16.79
N VAL A 239 14.81 5.87 15.63
CA VAL A 239 15.08 4.54 15.08
C VAL A 239 16.52 4.42 14.58
N GLN A 240 17.05 5.47 13.93
CA GLN A 240 18.43 5.48 13.41
C GLN A 240 19.48 5.33 14.51
N HIS A 241 19.20 5.87 15.70
CA HIS A 241 20.13 5.84 16.85
C HIS A 241 19.84 4.71 17.84
N ASN A 242 18.88 3.84 17.56
CA ASN A 242 18.53 2.75 18.48
C ASN A 242 19.53 1.58 18.38
N PRO A 243 20.20 1.21 19.48
CA PRO A 243 21.20 0.12 19.49
C PRO A 243 20.65 -1.23 19.02
N GLU A 244 19.42 -1.60 19.39
CA GLU A 244 18.81 -2.86 18.96
C GLU A 244 18.56 -2.89 17.44
N VAL A 245 18.25 -1.74 16.85
CA VAL A 245 18.07 -1.60 15.40
C VAL A 245 19.42 -1.75 14.70
N ILE A 246 20.44 -1.08 15.19
CA ILE A 246 21.81 -1.16 14.64
C ILE A 246 22.30 -2.61 14.69
N GLU A 247 22.17 -3.29 15.84
CA GLU A 247 22.53 -4.70 15.98
C GLU A 247 21.75 -5.61 15.02
N ALA A 248 20.46 -5.38 14.82
CA ALA A 248 19.63 -6.19 13.91
C ALA A 248 20.04 -6.09 12.44
N TYR A 249 20.65 -4.98 12.02
CA TYR A 249 21.09 -4.77 10.63
C TYR A 249 22.57 -5.10 10.40
N LEU A 250 23.43 -4.84 11.37
CA LEU A 250 24.89 -5.07 11.25
C LEU A 250 25.32 -6.45 11.76
N GLY A 251 24.47 -7.12 12.55
CA GLY A 251 24.85 -8.31 13.30
C GLY A 251 25.57 -7.93 14.60
N LYS A 252 25.72 -8.90 15.51
CA LYS A 252 26.59 -8.72 16.68
C LYS A 252 28.02 -8.64 16.19
N GLU A 253 28.75 -7.58 16.54
CA GLU A 253 30.20 -7.63 16.55
C GLU A 253 30.59 -8.68 17.59
N GLU A 254 31.16 -9.81 17.12
CA GLU A 254 31.75 -10.83 17.99
C GLU A 254 33.10 -10.35 18.57
#